data_1e069d181a839e578a80e49553864090
#
_entry.id   1e069d181a839e578a80e49553864090
#
_cell.length_a   1.000
_cell.length_b   1.000
_cell.length_c   1.000
_cell.angle_alpha   90.00
_cell.angle_beta   90.00
_cell.angle_gamma   90.00
#
_symmetry.space_group_name_H-M   'P 1'
#
loop_
_entity.id
_entity.type
_entity.pdbx_description
1 polymer ?
#
loop_
_entity_poly.entity_id
_entity_poly.type
_entity_poly.pdbx_seq_one_letter_code
_entity_poly.pdbx_strand_id
1 'polypeptide(L)'
;MTGHNDVLRLFESPIDAMSHATFTRLLGKDWTADHRLSVNGSGNYESIKRYLANHTEIRSVWFCYDSDQAGHDGAEASSSRIFEDFPDRELSVMFCSPVKNKDWNEALQLFRVLESHGVTVREFLAPTEFRSIPPPDCEQDEFECEL
;
A
#
# COMPACT_ATOMS: atom_id res chain seq x y z
N MET A 1 10.14 5.65 -7.88
CA MET A 1 10.85 6.71 -7.12
C MET A 1 11.48 6.09 -5.89
N THR A 2 12.78 6.24 -5.71
CA THR A 2 13.50 5.77 -4.54
C THR A 2 13.33 6.76 -3.39
N GLY A 3 12.85 6.25 -2.26
CA GLY A 3 12.76 7.02 -1.02
C GLY A 3 14.05 6.94 -0.19
N HIS A 4 14.00 7.36 1.06
CA HIS A 4 15.14 7.34 1.98
C HIS A 4 14.79 6.74 3.36
N ASN A 5 13.56 6.24 3.54
CA ASN A 5 13.14 5.48 4.73
C ASN A 5 13.03 3.97 4.42
N ASP A 6 12.39 3.21 5.29
CA ASP A 6 12.24 1.77 5.20
C ASP A 6 10.85 1.30 4.69
N VAL A 7 10.08 2.20 4.11
CA VAL A 7 8.72 1.95 3.62
C VAL A 7 8.69 1.91 2.10
N LEU A 8 8.16 0.81 1.54
CA LEU A 8 7.84 0.68 0.10
C LEU A 8 6.31 0.72 -0.09
N ARG A 9 5.85 1.64 -0.92
CA ARG A 9 4.45 1.71 -1.37
C ARG A 9 4.34 1.26 -2.81
N LEU A 10 3.43 0.32 -3.06
CA LEU A 10 3.17 -0.30 -4.34
C LEU A 10 1.85 0.18 -4.91
N PHE A 11 1.84 0.50 -6.19
CA PHE A 11 0.66 1.00 -6.91
C PHE A 11 0.47 0.25 -8.22
N GLU A 12 -0.77 0.07 -8.66
CA GLU A 12 -1.06 -0.55 -9.95
C GLU A 12 -0.70 0.35 -11.13
N SER A 13 -0.81 1.67 -10.95
CA SER A 13 -0.49 2.64 -11.99
C SER A 13 0.40 3.79 -11.50
N PRO A 14 1.14 4.46 -12.40
CA PRO A 14 1.93 5.64 -12.04
C PRO A 14 1.06 6.81 -11.57
N ILE A 15 -0.15 6.96 -12.11
CA ILE A 15 -1.03 8.06 -11.73
C ILE A 15 -1.53 7.92 -10.29
N ASP A 16 -1.76 6.69 -9.84
CA ASP A 16 -2.14 6.42 -8.44
C ASP A 16 -0.99 6.72 -7.50
N ALA A 17 0.23 6.35 -7.87
CA ALA A 17 1.42 6.69 -7.09
C ALA A 17 1.59 8.21 -6.93
N MET A 18 1.36 8.98 -7.99
CA MET A 18 1.42 10.44 -7.97
C MET A 18 0.27 11.05 -7.15
N SER A 19 -0.93 10.51 -7.27
CA SER A 19 -2.11 10.95 -6.52
C SER A 19 -1.93 10.72 -5.02
N HIS A 20 -1.45 9.55 -4.63
CA HIS A 20 -1.11 9.26 -3.23
C HIS A 20 0.00 10.17 -2.70
N ALA A 21 1.04 10.44 -3.48
CA ALA A 21 2.11 11.38 -3.11
C ALA A 21 1.55 12.80 -2.90
N THR A 22 0.58 13.21 -3.73
CA THR A 22 -0.13 14.47 -3.56
C THR A 22 -0.88 14.54 -2.24
N PHE A 23 -1.62 13.49 -1.86
CA PHE A 23 -2.28 13.42 -0.54
C PHE A 23 -1.26 13.50 0.60
N THR A 24 -0.14 12.78 0.49
CA THR A 24 0.93 12.82 1.50
C THR A 24 1.44 14.25 1.70
N ARG A 25 1.67 14.98 0.60
CA ARG A 25 2.09 16.38 0.63
C ARG A 25 1.01 17.30 1.24
N LEU A 26 -0.25 17.10 0.88
CA LEU A 26 -1.37 17.89 1.41
C LEU A 26 -1.55 17.69 2.92
N LEU A 27 -1.17 16.53 3.44
CA LEU A 27 -1.13 16.25 4.88
C LEU A 27 0.06 16.92 5.59
N GLY A 28 0.92 17.63 4.87
CA GLY A 28 2.13 18.26 5.43
C GLY A 28 3.28 17.29 5.70
N LYS A 29 3.23 16.08 5.13
CA LYS A 29 4.27 15.06 5.28
C LYS A 29 5.27 15.11 4.12
N ASP A 30 6.48 14.61 4.35
CA ASP A 30 7.49 14.45 3.31
C ASP A 30 7.09 13.32 2.35
N TRP A 31 6.55 13.69 1.19
CA TRP A 31 6.13 12.74 0.16
C TRP A 31 7.30 12.02 -0.52
N THR A 32 8.53 12.49 -0.33
CA THR A 32 9.75 11.88 -0.88
C THR A 32 10.36 10.83 0.02
N ALA A 33 9.90 10.72 1.27
CA ALA A 33 10.47 9.82 2.26
C ALA A 33 10.27 8.34 1.90
N ASP A 34 9.05 7.96 1.52
CA ASP A 34 8.72 6.59 1.18
C ASP A 34 9.19 6.23 -0.24
N HIS A 35 9.65 5.00 -0.42
CA HIS A 35 9.82 4.42 -1.75
C HIS A 35 8.45 4.22 -2.42
N ARG A 36 8.34 4.53 -3.71
CA ARG A 36 7.12 4.31 -4.49
C ARG A 36 7.42 3.58 -5.79
N LEU A 37 6.75 2.46 -6.00
CA LEU A 37 6.87 1.63 -7.19
C LEU A 37 5.48 1.42 -7.81
N SER A 38 5.35 1.77 -9.09
CA SER A 38 4.21 1.36 -9.89
C SER A 38 4.56 0.07 -10.64
N VAL A 39 3.70 -0.93 -10.53
CA VAL A 39 3.94 -2.26 -11.10
C VAL A 39 3.24 -2.49 -12.44
N ASN A 40 2.48 -1.50 -12.94
CA ASN A 40 1.70 -1.60 -14.17
C ASN A 40 0.76 -2.83 -14.21
N GLY A 41 -0.13 -2.89 -13.24
CA GLY A 41 -1.08 -3.98 -13.04
C GLY A 41 -0.71 -4.90 -11.88
N SER A 42 -1.71 -5.43 -11.21
CA SER A 42 -1.56 -6.18 -9.96
C SER A 42 -0.79 -7.51 -10.08
N GLY A 43 -0.55 -8.00 -11.30
CA GLY A 43 0.13 -9.28 -11.55
C GLY A 43 1.64 -9.22 -11.76
N ASN A 44 2.26 -8.04 -11.76
CA ASN A 44 3.68 -7.89 -12.07
C ASN A 44 4.57 -8.00 -10.82
N TYR A 45 4.68 -9.18 -10.26
CA TYR A 45 5.49 -9.45 -9.08
C TYR A 45 7.00 -9.29 -9.30
N GLU A 46 7.53 -9.57 -10.48
CA GLU A 46 8.98 -9.51 -10.76
C GLU A 46 9.58 -8.11 -10.49
N SER A 47 8.81 -7.05 -10.73
CA SER A 47 9.23 -5.68 -10.41
C SER A 47 9.40 -5.48 -8.90
N ILE A 48 8.48 -6.03 -8.11
CA ILE A 48 8.51 -5.98 -6.65
C ILE A 48 9.73 -6.74 -6.12
N LYS A 49 9.92 -7.97 -6.59
CA LYS A 49 11.05 -8.84 -6.20
C LYS A 49 12.39 -8.16 -6.46
N ARG A 50 12.56 -7.62 -7.66
CA ARG A 50 13.78 -6.91 -8.04
C ARG A 50 14.02 -5.68 -7.18
N TYR A 51 12.98 -4.91 -6.89
CA TYR A 51 13.09 -3.71 -6.07
C TYR A 51 13.51 -4.07 -4.65
N LEU A 52 12.85 -5.04 -4.02
CA LEU A 52 13.17 -5.50 -2.67
C LEU A 52 14.59 -6.09 -2.57
N ALA A 53 15.04 -6.82 -3.59
CA ALA A 53 16.41 -7.37 -3.63
C ALA A 53 17.47 -6.26 -3.65
N ASN A 54 17.19 -5.14 -4.32
CA ASN A 54 18.12 -4.00 -4.44
C ASN A 54 17.99 -3.00 -3.26
N HIS A 55 16.96 -3.10 -2.44
CA HIS A 55 16.67 -2.20 -1.33
C HIS A 55 16.49 -2.98 -0.03
N THR A 56 17.60 -3.41 0.55
CA THR A 56 17.61 -4.24 1.77
C THR A 56 17.21 -3.47 3.03
N GLU A 57 17.17 -2.14 2.98
CA GLU A 57 16.70 -1.26 4.03
C GLU A 57 15.18 -1.32 4.26
N ILE A 58 14.40 -1.76 3.25
CA ILE A 58 12.95 -1.82 3.35
C ILE A 58 12.51 -2.86 4.40
N ARG A 59 11.65 -2.44 5.31
CA ARG A 59 11.06 -3.23 6.39
C ARG A 59 9.54 -3.35 6.27
N SER A 60 8.90 -2.43 5.59
CA SER A 60 7.45 -2.36 5.46
C SER A 60 7.04 -2.21 4.00
N VAL A 61 6.13 -3.07 3.55
CA VAL A 61 5.58 -3.05 2.19
C VAL A 61 4.09 -2.76 2.27
N TRP A 62 3.65 -1.73 1.57
CA TRP A 62 2.26 -1.29 1.54
C TRP A 62 1.69 -1.44 0.14
N PHE A 63 0.75 -2.35 -0.04
CA PHE A 63 -0.04 -2.46 -1.26
C PHE A 63 -1.12 -1.38 -1.27
N CYS A 64 -0.86 -0.29 -1.98
CA CYS A 64 -1.78 0.82 -2.20
C CYS A 64 -2.54 0.60 -3.53
N TYR A 65 -3.05 -0.62 -3.72
CA TYR A 65 -3.74 -1.05 -4.92
C TYR A 65 -5.19 -0.57 -4.96
N ASP A 66 -5.86 -0.81 -6.07
CA ASP A 66 -7.27 -0.50 -6.23
C ASP A 66 -8.11 -1.21 -5.16
N SER A 67 -9.21 -0.61 -4.77
CA SER A 67 -10.11 -1.15 -3.73
C SER A 67 -11.04 -2.25 -4.23
N ASP A 68 -10.95 -2.62 -5.50
CA ASP A 68 -11.74 -3.71 -6.07
C ASP A 68 -11.17 -5.11 -5.74
N GLN A 69 -11.90 -6.16 -6.08
CA GLN A 69 -11.49 -7.53 -5.78
C GLN A 69 -10.16 -7.89 -6.46
N ALA A 70 -9.93 -7.42 -7.67
CA ALA A 70 -8.69 -7.68 -8.40
C ALA A 70 -7.47 -7.07 -7.68
N GLY A 71 -7.61 -5.87 -7.12
CA GLY A 71 -6.57 -5.22 -6.32
C GLY A 71 -6.26 -5.99 -5.03
N HIS A 72 -7.29 -6.45 -4.32
CA HIS A 72 -7.12 -7.30 -3.13
C HIS A 72 -6.47 -8.63 -3.48
N ASP A 73 -6.94 -9.34 -4.50
CA ASP A 73 -6.38 -10.63 -4.92
C ASP A 73 -4.93 -10.50 -5.37
N GLY A 74 -4.60 -9.44 -6.10
CA GLY A 74 -3.24 -9.14 -6.54
C GLY A 74 -2.29 -8.86 -5.37
N ALA A 75 -2.74 -8.14 -4.35
CA ALA A 75 -1.97 -7.88 -3.14
C ALA A 75 -1.73 -9.16 -2.34
N GLU A 76 -2.74 -9.99 -2.16
CA GLU A 76 -2.61 -11.29 -1.47
C GLU A 76 -1.63 -12.21 -2.20
N ALA A 77 -1.77 -12.37 -3.52
CA ALA A 77 -0.90 -13.22 -4.32
C ALA A 77 0.56 -12.74 -4.27
N SER A 78 0.79 -11.43 -4.40
CA SER A 78 2.14 -10.85 -4.36
C SER A 78 2.75 -10.93 -2.96
N SER A 79 1.96 -10.73 -1.90
CA SER A 79 2.46 -10.83 -0.52
C SER A 79 2.91 -12.25 -0.17
N SER A 80 2.18 -13.28 -0.60
CA SER A 80 2.60 -14.67 -0.43
C SER A 80 3.96 -14.92 -1.07
N ARG A 81 4.17 -14.43 -2.28
CA ARG A 81 5.47 -14.55 -2.98
C ARG A 81 6.58 -13.75 -2.28
N ILE A 82 6.29 -12.59 -1.70
CA ILE A 82 7.27 -11.82 -0.91
C ILE A 82 7.77 -12.66 0.26
N PHE A 83 6.87 -13.29 1.02
CA PHE A 83 7.24 -14.12 2.17
C PHE A 83 8.02 -15.37 1.75
N GLU A 84 7.68 -15.98 0.61
CA GLU A 84 8.43 -17.11 0.04
C GLU A 84 9.84 -16.74 -0.42
N ASP A 85 9.99 -15.61 -1.11
CA ASP A 85 11.27 -15.19 -1.71
C ASP A 85 12.20 -14.51 -0.68
N PHE A 86 11.67 -13.95 0.40
CA PHE A 86 12.42 -13.22 1.43
C PHE A 86 12.14 -13.73 2.85
N PRO A 87 12.29 -15.05 3.12
CA PRO A 87 11.87 -15.64 4.39
C PRO A 87 12.68 -15.13 5.59
N ASP A 88 13.92 -14.69 5.38
CA ASP A 88 14.83 -14.20 6.43
C ASP A 88 14.68 -12.70 6.70
N ARG A 89 13.84 -12.01 5.95
CA ARG A 89 13.52 -10.60 6.18
C ARG A 89 12.22 -10.49 6.97
N GLU A 90 12.28 -9.82 8.09
CA GLU A 90 11.10 -9.50 8.92
C GLU A 90 10.31 -8.36 8.26
N LEU A 91 9.63 -8.66 7.14
CA LEU A 91 8.85 -7.69 6.40
C LEU A 91 7.42 -7.61 6.98
N SER A 92 6.99 -6.40 7.30
CA SER A 92 5.57 -6.10 7.56
C SER A 92 4.88 -5.80 6.24
N VAL A 93 3.77 -6.47 5.95
CA VAL A 93 3.00 -6.27 4.72
C VAL A 93 1.61 -5.76 5.06
N MET A 94 1.22 -4.68 4.41
CA MET A 94 -0.05 -3.98 4.62
C MET A 94 -0.78 -3.77 3.31
N PHE A 95 -2.11 -3.74 3.37
CA PHE A 95 -2.97 -3.23 2.31
C PHE A 95 -3.54 -1.87 2.72
N CYS A 96 -3.58 -0.92 1.79
CA CYS A 96 -4.10 0.41 2.00
C CYS A 96 -4.82 0.91 0.75
N SER A 97 -6.13 1.15 0.84
CA SER A 97 -6.92 1.66 -0.28
C SER A 97 -7.90 2.74 0.15
N PRO A 98 -8.31 3.65 -0.76
CA PRO A 98 -9.37 4.60 -0.47
C PRO A 98 -10.72 3.88 -0.39
N VAL A 99 -11.42 4.01 0.74
CA VAL A 99 -12.66 3.24 1.01
C VAL A 99 -13.80 3.57 0.06
N LYS A 100 -13.93 4.83 -0.36
CA LYS A 100 -15.08 5.30 -1.15
C LYS A 100 -14.82 5.37 -2.66
N ASN A 101 -13.61 5.16 -3.08
CA ASN A 101 -13.18 5.30 -4.47
C ASN A 101 -12.45 4.04 -4.91
N LYS A 102 -12.45 3.76 -6.21
CA LYS A 102 -11.78 2.59 -6.75
C LYS A 102 -10.27 2.68 -6.55
N ASP A 103 -9.69 3.83 -6.86
CA ASP A 103 -8.25 4.07 -6.86
C ASP A 103 -7.88 5.45 -6.29
N TRP A 104 -6.58 5.69 -6.11
CA TRP A 104 -6.08 6.94 -5.53
C TRP A 104 -6.27 8.16 -6.44
N ASN A 105 -6.26 7.97 -7.75
CA ASN A 105 -6.50 9.06 -8.68
C ASN A 105 -7.96 9.52 -8.65
N GLU A 106 -8.90 8.59 -8.65
CA GLU A 106 -10.32 8.89 -8.52
C GLU A 106 -10.60 9.59 -7.18
N ALA A 107 -9.97 9.09 -6.10
CA ALA A 107 -10.06 9.73 -4.77
C ALA A 107 -9.55 11.18 -4.80
N LEU A 108 -8.41 11.44 -5.45
CA LEU A 108 -7.87 12.80 -5.54
C LEU A 108 -8.77 13.74 -6.35
N GLN A 109 -9.34 13.26 -7.44
CA GLN A 109 -10.28 14.04 -8.26
C GLN A 109 -11.53 14.43 -7.44
N LEU A 110 -12.11 13.48 -6.70
CA LEU A 110 -13.24 13.76 -5.81
C LEU A 110 -12.85 14.74 -4.70
N PHE A 111 -11.70 14.55 -4.06
CA PHE A 111 -11.23 15.45 -3.02
C PHE A 111 -11.11 16.90 -3.53
N ARG A 112 -10.60 17.10 -4.74
CA ARG A 112 -10.47 18.45 -5.32
C ARG A 112 -11.82 19.16 -5.48
N VAL A 113 -12.87 18.42 -5.77
CA VAL A 113 -14.24 18.96 -5.81
C VAL A 113 -14.72 19.30 -4.39
N LEU A 114 -14.55 18.38 -3.44
CA LEU A 114 -15.02 18.56 -2.05
C LEU A 114 -14.20 19.62 -1.27
N GLU A 115 -12.93 19.78 -1.58
CA GLU A 115 -12.08 20.81 -0.99
C GLU A 115 -12.66 22.21 -1.24
N SER A 116 -13.19 22.45 -2.42
CA SER A 116 -13.87 23.73 -2.75
C SER A 116 -15.14 23.97 -1.92
N HIS A 117 -15.68 22.94 -1.26
CA HIS A 117 -16.83 22.98 -0.36
C HIS A 117 -16.43 22.91 1.14
N GLY A 118 -15.14 23.06 1.45
CA GLY A 118 -14.62 23.15 2.82
C GLY A 118 -14.22 21.83 3.47
N VAL A 119 -14.20 20.71 2.72
CA VAL A 119 -13.71 19.43 3.24
C VAL A 119 -12.18 19.45 3.32
N THR A 120 -11.62 19.12 4.49
CA THR A 120 -10.18 19.02 4.67
C THR A 120 -9.64 17.66 4.19
N VAL A 121 -8.36 17.61 3.84
CA VAL A 121 -7.70 16.36 3.44
C VAL A 121 -7.76 15.30 4.55
N ARG A 122 -7.66 15.70 5.82
CA ARG A 122 -7.74 14.79 6.97
C ARG A 122 -9.12 14.15 7.09
N GLU A 123 -10.17 14.96 6.96
CA GLU A 123 -11.57 14.46 6.97
C GLU A 123 -11.83 13.52 5.80
N PHE A 124 -11.33 13.85 4.61
CA PHE A 124 -11.51 13.03 3.43
C PHE A 124 -10.82 11.67 3.56
N LEU A 125 -9.60 11.61 4.09
CA LEU A 125 -8.80 10.38 4.22
C LEU A 125 -9.09 9.58 5.50
N ALA A 126 -9.85 10.13 6.46
CA ALA A 126 -10.15 9.44 7.73
C ALA A 126 -10.69 8.00 7.54
N PRO A 127 -11.57 7.70 6.54
CA PRO A 127 -12.08 6.36 6.31
C PRO A 127 -11.19 5.46 5.44
N THR A 128 -9.93 5.82 5.19
CA THR A 128 -9.00 4.97 4.43
C THR A 128 -8.87 3.59 5.08
N GLU A 129 -8.98 2.53 4.28
CA GLU A 129 -8.86 1.16 4.74
C GLU A 129 -7.39 0.76 4.93
N PHE A 130 -7.09 0.17 6.08
CA PHE A 130 -5.80 -0.42 6.39
C PHE A 130 -6.00 -1.83 6.92
N ARG A 131 -5.28 -2.81 6.38
CA ARG A 131 -5.24 -4.16 6.94
C ARG A 131 -3.86 -4.77 6.82
N SER A 132 -3.47 -5.55 7.82
CA SER A 132 -2.27 -6.38 7.77
C SER A 132 -2.48 -7.58 6.86
N ILE A 133 -1.46 -7.97 6.11
CA ILE A 133 -1.40 -9.23 5.37
C ILE A 133 -0.33 -10.09 6.05
N PRO A 134 -0.74 -11.09 6.88
CA PRO A 134 0.20 -11.94 7.58
C PRO A 134 0.87 -12.94 6.64
N PRO A 135 2.04 -13.49 7.02
CA PRO A 135 2.63 -14.64 6.32
C PRO A 135 1.65 -15.83 6.28
N PRO A 136 1.72 -16.67 5.22
CA PRO A 136 0.78 -17.78 5.03
C PRO A 136 0.84 -18.87 6.12
N ASP A 137 1.94 -18.98 6.86
CA ASP A 137 2.14 -19.98 7.93
C ASP A 137 1.81 -19.46 9.34
N CYS A 138 1.31 -18.24 9.48
CA CYS A 138 0.69 -17.80 10.72
C CYS A 138 -0.70 -18.45 10.82
N GLU A 139 -0.75 -19.74 11.14
CA GLU A 139 -1.94 -20.32 11.75
C GLU A 139 -2.23 -19.47 12.98
N GLN A 140 -3.45 -18.94 13.03
CA GLN A 140 -3.99 -18.37 14.24
C GLN A 140 -3.98 -19.52 15.25
N ASP A 141 -3.01 -19.56 16.15
CA ASP A 141 -3.15 -20.28 17.39
C ASP A 141 -4.41 -19.70 18.05
N GLU A 142 -5.54 -20.34 17.80
CA GLU A 142 -6.69 -20.23 18.67
C GLU A 142 -6.18 -20.67 20.04
N PHE A 143 -5.80 -19.71 20.88
CA PHE A 143 -5.71 -19.93 22.29
C PHE A 143 -7.14 -20.27 22.76
N GLU A 144 -7.51 -21.55 22.72
CA GLU A 144 -8.53 -22.06 23.60
C GLU A 144 -8.04 -21.82 25.04
N CYS A 145 -8.56 -20.74 25.63
CA CYS A 145 -8.59 -20.62 27.08
C CYS A 145 -9.55 -21.71 27.59
N GLU A 146 -9.04 -22.90 27.84
CA GLU A 146 -9.70 -23.81 28.76
C GLU A 146 -9.55 -23.24 30.17
N LEU A 147 -10.69 -22.82 30.72
CA LEU A 147 -10.89 -22.63 32.16
C LEU A 147 -11.10 -23.99 32.81
#